data_4aecf782f1dddfe7f9e4382ace49c59a
#
_entry.id   4aecf782f1dddfe7f9e4382ace49c59a
#
_cell.length_a   1.000
_cell.length_b   1.000
_cell.length_c   1.000
_cell.angle_alpha   90.00
_cell.angle_beta   90.00
_cell.angle_gamma   90.00
#
_symmetry.space_group_name_H-M   'P 1'
#
loop_
_entity.id
_entity.type
_entity.pdbx_description
1 polymer ?
#
loop_
_entity_poly.entity_id
_entity_poly.type
_entity_poly.pdbx_seq_one_letter_code
_entity_poly.pdbx_strand_id
1 'polypeptide(L)'
;MYKSILTISLVLFLMNDTIGQNKKSNTMIKELNSYVHFHGAPAKGKILMVASSPATSKQTGWPIGFWAAELTHPLRVFQEAGYEVEIASTQGGKLEMDGYSNPTDASGYSAHDVITLGYMQQKWFNEMLANTKKLSDINSANYDAIFLVGGQGPMYTFKGNKELEKLFTSFYESGKPSAAVCHSVTLLLEAKKTNGELLVKGKTWTGFANAEEDFADKAVGMKIQPYRIEDEAKKIAGTTFKVAAPFSSYAIQDGNLITGQQQNSGAAAAELLIKSLNK
;
A
#
# COMPACT_ATOMS: atom_id res chain seq x y z
N MET A 1 -31.95 -13.57 -57.64
CA MET A 1 -30.57 -13.16 -57.36
C MET A 1 -30.46 -11.98 -56.37
N TYR A 2 -31.46 -11.78 -55.48
CA TYR A 2 -31.49 -10.62 -54.57
C TYR A 2 -31.49 -10.96 -53.05
N LYS A 3 -31.43 -12.25 -52.69
CA LYS A 3 -31.44 -12.67 -51.25
C LYS A 3 -30.08 -12.81 -50.60
N SER A 4 -28.97 -12.81 -51.35
CA SER A 4 -27.62 -13.03 -50.77
C SER A 4 -26.89 -11.75 -50.37
N ILE A 5 -27.31 -10.58 -50.86
CA ILE A 5 -26.62 -9.30 -50.59
C ILE A 5 -27.06 -8.69 -49.26
N LEU A 6 -28.34 -8.96 -48.85
CA LEU A 6 -28.86 -8.40 -47.58
C LEU A 6 -28.27 -9.06 -46.31
N THR A 7 -27.90 -10.34 -46.43
CA THR A 7 -27.35 -11.12 -45.31
C THR A 7 -25.90 -10.72 -44.96
N ILE A 8 -25.11 -10.38 -45.99
CA ILE A 8 -23.69 -9.98 -45.76
C ILE A 8 -23.59 -8.60 -45.18
N SER A 9 -24.46 -7.66 -45.57
CA SER A 9 -24.50 -6.31 -44.97
C SER A 9 -24.94 -6.30 -43.51
N LEU A 10 -25.85 -7.20 -43.11
CA LEU A 10 -26.31 -7.29 -41.71
C LEU A 10 -25.25 -7.91 -40.79
N VAL A 11 -24.50 -8.91 -41.28
CA VAL A 11 -23.41 -9.54 -40.54
C VAL A 11 -22.23 -8.56 -40.33
N LEU A 12 -21.91 -7.76 -41.38
CA LEU A 12 -20.87 -6.73 -41.27
C LEU A 12 -21.26 -5.59 -40.33
N PHE A 13 -22.55 -5.22 -40.26
CA PHE A 13 -23.05 -4.20 -39.33
C PHE A 13 -23.02 -4.71 -37.90
N LEU A 14 -23.42 -5.96 -37.62
CA LEU A 14 -23.36 -6.57 -36.32
C LEU A 14 -21.92 -6.83 -35.84
N MET A 15 -20.97 -7.14 -36.75
CA MET A 15 -19.55 -7.28 -36.42
C MET A 15 -18.91 -5.93 -36.11
N ASN A 16 -19.26 -4.85 -36.80
CA ASN A 16 -18.77 -3.52 -36.51
C ASN A 16 -19.30 -2.98 -35.17
N ASP A 17 -20.56 -3.27 -34.81
CA ASP A 17 -21.12 -2.88 -33.51
C ASP A 17 -20.46 -3.66 -32.35
N THR A 18 -20.18 -4.95 -32.51
CA THR A 18 -19.49 -5.74 -31.49
C THR A 18 -18.03 -5.33 -31.35
N ILE A 19 -17.33 -5.00 -32.43
CA ILE A 19 -15.95 -4.48 -32.39
C ILE A 19 -15.92 -3.07 -31.78
N GLY A 20 -16.91 -2.23 -32.08
CA GLY A 20 -17.07 -0.89 -31.52
C GLY A 20 -17.38 -0.93 -30.03
N GLN A 21 -18.24 -1.83 -29.58
CA GLN A 21 -18.57 -2.05 -28.16
C GLN A 21 -17.39 -2.64 -27.40
N ASN A 22 -16.65 -3.60 -27.96
CA ASN A 22 -15.44 -4.15 -27.36
C ASN A 22 -14.31 -3.11 -27.26
N LYS A 23 -14.14 -2.23 -28.27
CA LYS A 23 -13.18 -1.12 -28.18
C LYS A 23 -13.59 -0.10 -27.12
N LYS A 24 -14.87 0.31 -27.05
CA LYS A 24 -15.37 1.21 -26.01
C LYS A 24 -15.26 0.58 -24.62
N SER A 25 -15.60 -0.71 -24.47
CA SER A 25 -15.44 -1.45 -23.23
C SER A 25 -13.98 -1.55 -22.80
N ASN A 26 -13.05 -1.87 -23.70
CA ASN A 26 -11.62 -1.93 -23.40
C ASN A 26 -11.03 -0.56 -23.11
N THR A 27 -11.51 0.52 -23.73
CA THR A 27 -11.08 1.89 -23.40
C THR A 27 -11.61 2.30 -22.04
N MET A 28 -12.89 2.05 -21.73
CA MET A 28 -13.47 2.28 -20.40
C MET A 28 -12.79 1.44 -19.31
N ILE A 29 -12.45 0.18 -19.57
CA ILE A 29 -11.73 -0.68 -18.63
C ILE A 29 -10.31 -0.15 -18.43
N LYS A 30 -9.65 0.34 -19.47
CA LYS A 30 -8.31 0.94 -19.37
C LYS A 30 -8.33 2.28 -18.63
N GLU A 31 -9.39 3.07 -18.77
CA GLU A 31 -9.64 4.30 -18.01
C GLU A 31 -10.03 4.00 -16.56
N LEU A 32 -10.84 2.97 -16.30
CA LEU A 32 -11.16 2.49 -14.95
C LEU A 32 -9.95 1.89 -14.22
N ASN A 33 -9.02 1.28 -14.93
CA ASN A 33 -7.81 0.70 -14.33
C ASN A 33 -6.70 1.72 -14.05
N SER A 34 -6.79 2.93 -14.62
CA SER A 34 -5.85 4.01 -14.34
C SER A 34 -6.39 5.01 -13.31
N TYR A 35 -7.72 5.09 -13.11
CA TYR A 35 -8.33 6.18 -12.32
C TYR A 35 -9.61 5.73 -11.63
N VAL A 36 -9.62 5.63 -10.34
CA VAL A 36 -10.85 5.80 -9.59
C VAL A 36 -10.95 7.27 -9.17
N HIS A 37 -11.36 8.11 -10.11
CA HIS A 37 -11.81 9.45 -9.79
C HIS A 37 -13.26 9.40 -9.34
N PHE A 38 -13.54 9.64 -8.09
CA PHE A 38 -14.89 9.77 -7.57
C PHE A 38 -15.69 10.92 -8.20
N HIS A 39 -15.06 11.82 -8.99
CA HIS A 39 -15.68 13.07 -9.44
C HIS A 39 -15.39 13.49 -10.89
N GLY A 40 -14.80 12.66 -11.73
CA GLY A 40 -14.54 13.00 -13.15
C GLY A 40 -13.59 14.20 -13.38
N ALA A 41 -12.97 14.73 -12.33
CA ALA A 41 -11.97 15.79 -12.42
C ALA A 41 -10.58 15.20 -12.69
N PRO A 42 -9.65 15.93 -13.34
CA PRO A 42 -8.26 15.52 -13.48
C PRO A 42 -7.62 15.28 -12.10
N ALA A 43 -6.76 14.26 -12.00
CA ALA A 43 -6.02 13.98 -10.78
C ALA A 43 -5.17 15.16 -10.37
N LYS A 44 -5.13 15.47 -9.07
CA LYS A 44 -4.27 16.52 -8.50
C LYS A 44 -2.79 16.14 -8.53
N GLY A 45 -2.51 14.84 -8.60
CA GLY A 45 -1.18 14.27 -8.58
C GLY A 45 -1.24 12.75 -8.43
N LYS A 46 -0.10 12.12 -8.24
CA LYS A 46 0.02 10.67 -8.20
C LYS A 46 0.79 10.19 -6.97
N ILE A 47 0.22 9.26 -6.23
CA ILE A 47 0.82 8.66 -5.02
C ILE A 47 1.21 7.21 -5.32
N LEU A 48 2.44 6.85 -4.97
CA LEU A 48 2.91 5.47 -5.01
C LEU A 48 2.63 4.79 -3.67
N MET A 49 1.84 3.72 -3.67
CA MET A 49 1.76 2.80 -2.55
C MET A 49 2.63 1.58 -2.82
N VAL A 50 3.42 1.16 -1.84
CA VAL A 50 4.27 -0.04 -1.95
C VAL A 50 3.85 -1.05 -0.90
N ALA A 51 3.50 -2.25 -1.34
CA ALA A 51 3.14 -3.37 -0.50
C ALA A 51 4.14 -4.53 -0.61
N SER A 52 4.13 -5.40 0.39
CA SER A 52 4.91 -6.64 0.37
C SER A 52 4.40 -7.58 -0.72
N SER A 53 5.28 -8.12 -1.56
CA SER A 53 4.95 -9.32 -2.32
C SER A 53 4.68 -10.50 -1.38
N PRO A 54 3.88 -11.49 -1.79
CA PRO A 54 3.62 -12.69 -0.99
C PRO A 54 4.90 -13.35 -0.52
N ALA A 55 4.93 -13.77 0.72
CA ALA A 55 6.06 -14.47 1.33
C ALA A 55 5.56 -15.55 2.30
N THR A 56 6.48 -16.28 2.91
CA THR A 56 6.18 -17.23 3.98
C THR A 56 6.95 -16.83 5.23
N SER A 57 6.24 -16.70 6.34
CA SER A 57 6.85 -16.43 7.64
C SER A 57 7.74 -17.58 8.06
N LYS A 58 9.00 -17.30 8.36
CA LYS A 58 9.93 -18.30 8.92
C LYS A 58 9.63 -18.65 10.37
N GLN A 59 8.85 -17.82 11.07
CA GLN A 59 8.48 -18.05 12.47
C GLN A 59 7.25 -18.96 12.59
N THR A 60 6.24 -18.72 11.76
CA THR A 60 4.95 -19.39 11.87
C THR A 60 4.68 -20.40 10.75
N GLY A 61 5.42 -20.31 9.64
CA GLY A 61 5.12 -21.06 8.41
C GLY A 61 3.90 -20.54 7.64
N TRP A 62 3.28 -19.44 8.07
CA TRP A 62 2.10 -18.88 7.43
C TRP A 62 2.44 -18.15 6.12
N PRO A 63 1.54 -18.20 5.14
CA PRO A 63 1.57 -17.24 4.03
C PRO A 63 1.32 -15.85 4.59
N ILE A 64 2.12 -14.88 4.18
CA ILE A 64 2.10 -13.50 4.63
C ILE A 64 2.22 -12.54 3.46
N GLY A 65 1.68 -11.36 3.61
CA GLY A 65 1.68 -10.31 2.61
C GLY A 65 1.51 -8.94 3.23
N PHE A 66 0.44 -8.24 2.87
CA PHE A 66 0.11 -6.93 3.40
C PHE A 66 -1.14 -6.96 4.30
N TRP A 67 -1.25 -6.02 5.23
CA TRP A 67 -2.45 -5.85 6.03
C TRP A 67 -3.50 -5.05 5.26
N ALA A 68 -4.68 -5.62 5.06
CA ALA A 68 -5.72 -5.09 4.17
C ALA A 68 -6.12 -3.65 4.49
N ALA A 69 -6.44 -3.33 5.76
CA ALA A 69 -6.84 -1.99 6.18
C ALA A 69 -5.72 -0.94 5.96
N GLU A 70 -4.46 -1.35 5.99
CA GLU A 70 -3.31 -0.44 5.80
C GLU A 70 -3.07 -0.08 4.34
N LEU A 71 -3.74 -0.78 3.42
CA LEU A 71 -3.80 -0.41 2.01
C LEU A 71 -5.12 0.32 1.71
N THR A 72 -6.25 -0.24 2.08
CA THR A 72 -7.57 0.22 1.65
C THR A 72 -7.99 1.54 2.31
N HIS A 73 -7.70 1.73 3.60
CA HIS A 73 -8.06 2.97 4.29
C HIS A 73 -7.23 4.16 3.78
N PRO A 74 -5.88 4.07 3.64
CA PRO A 74 -5.11 5.13 2.97
C PRO A 74 -5.52 5.34 1.51
N LEU A 75 -5.76 4.27 0.75
CA LEU A 75 -6.22 4.37 -0.64
C LEU A 75 -7.50 5.20 -0.74
N ARG A 76 -8.46 4.97 0.15
CA ARG A 76 -9.67 5.77 0.23
C ARG A 76 -9.38 7.25 0.48
N VAL A 77 -8.53 7.57 1.46
CA VAL A 77 -8.14 8.96 1.76
C VAL A 77 -7.52 9.65 0.54
N PHE A 78 -6.61 8.95 -0.16
CA PHE A 78 -5.96 9.50 -1.35
C PHE A 78 -6.95 9.74 -2.49
N GLN A 79 -7.86 8.79 -2.74
CA GLN A 79 -8.90 8.92 -3.76
C GLN A 79 -9.90 10.04 -3.44
N GLU A 80 -10.38 10.13 -2.20
CA GLU A 80 -11.28 11.20 -1.74
C GLU A 80 -10.61 12.58 -1.84
N ALA A 81 -9.29 12.64 -1.66
CA ALA A 81 -8.51 13.86 -1.87
C ALA A 81 -8.24 14.19 -3.34
N GLY A 82 -8.58 13.31 -4.30
CA GLY A 82 -8.44 13.51 -5.74
C GLY A 82 -7.08 13.14 -6.31
N TYR A 83 -6.33 12.25 -5.66
CA TYR A 83 -5.04 11.74 -6.16
C TYR A 83 -5.20 10.39 -6.86
N GLU A 84 -4.43 10.22 -7.93
CA GLU A 84 -4.22 8.92 -8.54
C GLU A 84 -3.34 8.07 -7.62
N VAL A 85 -3.66 6.79 -7.48
CA VAL A 85 -2.84 5.85 -6.71
C VAL A 85 -2.37 4.72 -7.60
N GLU A 86 -1.08 4.46 -7.58
CA GLU A 86 -0.49 3.28 -8.17
C GLU A 86 0.10 2.38 -7.10
N ILE A 87 -0.15 1.06 -7.21
CA ILE A 87 0.41 0.08 -6.29
C ILE A 87 1.58 -0.64 -6.95
N ALA A 88 2.71 -0.64 -6.27
CA ALA A 88 3.85 -1.48 -6.59
C ALA A 88 4.10 -2.50 -5.48
N SER A 89 4.82 -3.55 -5.78
CA SER A 89 5.28 -4.52 -4.80
C SER A 89 6.75 -4.88 -5.00
N THR A 90 7.36 -5.51 -4.00
CA THR A 90 8.80 -5.79 -4.04
C THR A 90 9.24 -6.61 -5.24
N GLN A 91 8.36 -7.46 -5.78
CA GLN A 91 8.67 -8.33 -6.93
C GLN A 91 7.71 -8.15 -8.11
N GLY A 92 6.69 -7.29 -7.97
CA GLY A 92 5.60 -7.17 -8.94
C GLY A 92 4.61 -8.34 -8.87
N GLY A 93 3.57 -8.26 -9.70
CA GLY A 93 2.55 -9.30 -9.82
C GLY A 93 1.48 -9.26 -8.73
N LYS A 94 0.94 -10.44 -8.40
CA LYS A 94 -0.17 -10.56 -7.47
C LYS A 94 0.25 -10.29 -6.02
N LEU A 95 -0.56 -9.51 -5.32
CA LEU A 95 -0.50 -9.33 -3.86
C LEU A 95 -1.40 -10.31 -3.13
N GLU A 96 -1.04 -10.61 -1.89
CA GLU A 96 -1.86 -11.39 -0.97
C GLU A 96 -2.01 -10.66 0.38
N MET A 97 -3.22 -10.70 0.94
CA MET A 97 -3.50 -10.15 2.26
C MET A 97 -3.02 -11.12 3.34
N ASP A 98 -2.53 -10.59 4.45
CA ASP A 98 -2.36 -11.38 5.67
C ASP A 98 -3.73 -11.96 6.08
N GLY A 99 -3.80 -13.24 6.44
CA GLY A 99 -5.05 -13.94 6.70
C GLY A 99 -5.97 -13.18 7.66
N TYR A 100 -5.50 -12.83 8.85
CA TYR A 100 -6.27 -12.08 9.85
C TYR A 100 -6.72 -10.68 9.39
N SER A 101 -6.09 -10.10 8.38
CA SER A 101 -6.48 -8.80 7.83
C SER A 101 -7.61 -8.88 6.82
N ASN A 102 -7.86 -10.08 6.27
CA ASN A 102 -8.94 -10.30 5.31
C ASN A 102 -10.29 -10.32 6.04
N PRO A 103 -11.25 -9.41 5.74
CA PRO A 103 -12.55 -9.37 6.39
C PRO A 103 -13.42 -10.62 6.20
N THR A 104 -13.08 -11.46 5.21
CA THR A 104 -13.79 -12.71 4.93
C THR A 104 -13.10 -13.94 5.52
N ASP A 105 -12.00 -13.75 6.26
CA ASP A 105 -11.28 -14.83 6.91
C ASP A 105 -12.12 -15.48 8.02
N ALA A 106 -11.99 -16.79 8.17
CA ALA A 106 -12.75 -17.57 9.14
C ALA A 106 -12.50 -17.18 10.61
N SER A 107 -11.37 -16.50 10.90
CA SER A 107 -11.10 -15.97 12.25
C SER A 107 -12.09 -14.87 12.67
N GLY A 108 -12.71 -14.18 11.72
CA GLY A 108 -13.59 -13.03 11.98
C GLY A 108 -12.86 -11.80 12.53
N TYR A 109 -11.53 -11.82 12.67
CA TYR A 109 -10.76 -10.73 13.30
C TYR A 109 -11.03 -9.36 12.64
N SER A 110 -11.00 -9.29 11.31
CA SER A 110 -11.25 -8.08 10.53
C SER A 110 -12.65 -7.98 9.93
N ALA A 111 -13.61 -8.82 10.34
CA ALA A 111 -14.97 -8.88 9.75
C ALA A 111 -15.74 -7.55 9.83
N HIS A 112 -15.36 -6.65 10.73
CA HIS A 112 -15.92 -5.30 10.88
C HIS A 112 -15.38 -4.28 9.87
N ASP A 113 -14.34 -4.61 9.09
CA ASP A 113 -13.74 -3.68 8.11
C ASP A 113 -14.56 -3.61 6.82
N VAL A 114 -15.62 -2.81 6.87
CA VAL A 114 -16.54 -2.58 5.74
C VAL A 114 -15.88 -1.83 4.59
N ILE A 115 -14.79 -1.06 4.84
CA ILE A 115 -14.04 -0.35 3.80
C ILE A 115 -13.32 -1.37 2.93
N THR A 116 -12.56 -2.26 3.54
CA THR A 116 -11.89 -3.35 2.82
C THR A 116 -12.89 -4.25 2.10
N LEU A 117 -13.98 -4.64 2.76
CA LEU A 117 -15.06 -5.42 2.11
C LEU A 117 -15.60 -4.73 0.87
N GLY A 118 -15.82 -3.41 0.93
CA GLY A 118 -16.30 -2.62 -0.21
C GLY A 118 -15.31 -2.65 -1.38
N TYR A 119 -14.01 -2.48 -1.12
CA TYR A 119 -12.97 -2.57 -2.15
C TYR A 119 -12.87 -3.98 -2.75
N MET A 120 -12.93 -5.03 -1.95
CA MET A 120 -12.86 -6.42 -2.42
C MET A 120 -13.98 -6.79 -3.41
N GLN A 121 -15.13 -6.11 -3.36
CA GLN A 121 -16.22 -6.27 -4.32
C GLN A 121 -15.96 -5.57 -5.66
N GLN A 122 -14.93 -4.70 -5.75
CA GLN A 122 -14.62 -3.93 -6.95
C GLN A 122 -13.66 -4.71 -7.87
N LYS A 123 -14.08 -4.94 -9.10
CA LYS A 123 -13.26 -5.63 -10.09
C LYS A 123 -11.92 -4.94 -10.31
N TRP A 124 -11.93 -3.60 -10.46
CA TRP A 124 -10.72 -2.80 -10.67
C TRP A 124 -9.71 -2.94 -9.52
N PHE A 125 -10.20 -3.02 -8.27
CA PHE A 125 -9.31 -3.19 -7.11
C PHE A 125 -8.63 -4.56 -7.14
N ASN A 126 -9.38 -5.62 -7.41
CA ASN A 126 -8.84 -6.97 -7.53
C ASN A 126 -7.82 -7.08 -8.69
N GLU A 127 -8.09 -6.41 -9.82
CA GLU A 127 -7.15 -6.33 -10.95
C GLU A 127 -5.88 -5.56 -10.59
N MET A 128 -5.99 -4.47 -9.82
CA MET A 128 -4.85 -3.70 -9.31
C MET A 128 -3.97 -4.56 -8.39
N LEU A 129 -4.58 -5.34 -7.48
CA LEU A 129 -3.84 -6.26 -6.61
C LEU A 129 -3.23 -7.45 -7.35
N ALA A 130 -3.84 -7.87 -8.47
CA ALA A 130 -3.33 -8.99 -9.27
C ALA A 130 -2.13 -8.61 -10.15
N ASN A 131 -1.91 -7.30 -10.44
CA ASN A 131 -0.98 -6.84 -11.47
C ASN A 131 -0.15 -5.65 -10.99
N THR A 132 0.47 -5.74 -9.82
CA THR A 132 1.32 -4.66 -9.32
C THR A 132 2.62 -4.54 -10.11
N LYS A 133 3.15 -3.32 -10.21
CA LYS A 133 4.47 -3.08 -10.77
C LYS A 133 5.56 -3.59 -9.83
N LYS A 134 6.67 -4.03 -10.40
CA LYS A 134 7.89 -4.30 -9.66
C LYS A 134 8.60 -2.99 -9.28
N LEU A 135 9.35 -2.97 -8.18
CA LEU A 135 10.10 -1.76 -7.76
C LEU A 135 11.05 -1.26 -8.83
N SER A 136 11.74 -2.15 -9.56
CA SER A 136 12.66 -1.79 -10.66
C SER A 136 12.00 -1.00 -11.80
N ASP A 137 10.68 -1.10 -11.94
CA ASP A 137 9.92 -0.43 -12.99
C ASP A 137 9.39 0.94 -12.55
N ILE A 138 9.69 1.34 -11.31
CA ILE A 138 9.22 2.59 -10.72
C ILE A 138 10.23 3.70 -10.93
N ASN A 139 9.78 4.78 -11.56
CA ASN A 139 10.52 6.04 -11.60
C ASN A 139 9.89 7.02 -10.59
N SER A 140 10.62 7.33 -9.51
CA SER A 140 10.16 8.22 -8.44
C SER A 140 9.77 9.64 -8.92
N ALA A 141 10.28 10.08 -10.08
CA ALA A 141 9.92 11.37 -10.66
C ALA A 141 8.44 11.46 -11.08
N ASN A 142 7.79 10.33 -11.33
CA ASN A 142 6.40 10.25 -11.78
C ASN A 142 5.36 10.32 -10.64
N TYR A 143 5.80 10.48 -9.39
CA TYR A 143 4.93 10.46 -8.22
C TYR A 143 5.24 11.62 -7.29
N ASP A 144 4.22 12.10 -6.60
CA ASP A 144 4.31 13.22 -5.65
C ASP A 144 4.61 12.76 -4.23
N ALA A 145 4.29 11.52 -3.89
CA ALA A 145 4.54 10.93 -2.58
C ALA A 145 4.69 9.41 -2.65
N ILE A 146 5.24 8.82 -1.59
CA ILE A 146 5.32 7.38 -1.38
C ILE A 146 4.67 6.99 -0.04
N PHE A 147 3.93 5.87 -0.03
CA PHE A 147 3.31 5.28 1.15
C PHE A 147 3.62 3.79 1.23
N LEU A 148 4.33 3.36 2.27
CA LEU A 148 4.63 1.94 2.51
C LEU A 148 3.52 1.30 3.34
N VAL A 149 2.91 0.28 2.77
CA VAL A 149 1.85 -0.52 3.39
C VAL A 149 2.48 -1.56 4.32
N GLY A 150 1.95 -1.70 5.53
CA GLY A 150 2.45 -2.69 6.47
C GLY A 150 1.80 -4.07 6.31
N GLY A 151 1.71 -4.80 7.40
CA GLY A 151 1.39 -6.22 7.46
C GLY A 151 2.60 -7.04 7.88
N GLN A 152 2.48 -8.35 7.90
CA GLN A 152 3.58 -9.23 8.32
C GLN A 152 4.68 -9.36 7.26
N GLY A 153 4.32 -9.30 5.98
CA GLY A 153 5.25 -9.45 4.86
C GLY A 153 6.44 -8.50 4.89
N PRO A 154 6.31 -7.20 5.22
CA PRO A 154 7.41 -6.25 5.33
C PRO A 154 8.58 -6.70 6.21
N MET A 155 8.32 -7.45 7.28
CA MET A 155 9.37 -7.98 8.16
C MET A 155 10.36 -8.90 7.42
N TYR A 156 9.94 -9.44 6.27
CA TYR A 156 10.72 -10.39 5.45
C TYR A 156 11.10 -9.84 4.08
N THR A 157 10.35 -8.88 3.54
CA THR A 157 10.51 -8.39 2.17
C THR A 157 11.00 -6.96 2.07
N PHE A 158 10.81 -6.13 3.12
CA PHE A 158 11.29 -4.74 3.17
C PHE A 158 12.65 -4.65 3.87
N LYS A 159 12.83 -5.38 4.98
CA LYS A 159 14.13 -5.41 5.65
C LYS A 159 15.21 -5.96 4.71
N GLY A 160 16.32 -5.25 4.59
CA GLY A 160 17.43 -5.62 3.71
C GLY A 160 17.16 -5.37 2.22
N ASN A 161 15.99 -4.88 1.84
CA ASN A 161 15.66 -4.60 0.45
C ASN A 161 16.27 -3.28 -0.01
N LYS A 162 17.45 -3.35 -0.63
CA LYS A 162 18.20 -2.17 -1.07
C LYS A 162 17.53 -1.37 -2.18
N GLU A 163 16.71 -2.01 -2.99
CA GLU A 163 15.92 -1.34 -4.03
C GLU A 163 14.81 -0.47 -3.42
N LEU A 164 14.07 -1.02 -2.45
CA LEU A 164 13.06 -0.27 -1.71
C LEU A 164 13.68 0.85 -0.86
N GLU A 165 14.81 0.57 -0.19
CA GLU A 165 15.55 1.56 0.56
C GLU A 165 15.93 2.75 -0.33
N LYS A 166 16.55 2.49 -1.49
CA LYS A 166 16.93 3.52 -2.46
C LYS A 166 15.70 4.30 -2.96
N LEU A 167 14.63 3.60 -3.30
CA LEU A 167 13.39 4.22 -3.77
C LEU A 167 12.81 5.15 -2.71
N PHE A 168 12.58 4.67 -1.49
CA PHE A 168 12.02 5.45 -0.38
C PHE A 168 12.90 6.67 -0.05
N THR A 169 14.21 6.47 0.02
CA THR A 169 15.16 7.53 0.29
C THR A 169 15.16 8.59 -0.82
N SER A 170 14.97 8.21 -2.09
CA SER A 170 14.88 9.16 -3.20
C SER A 170 13.67 10.09 -3.08
N PHE A 171 12.52 9.60 -2.65
CA PHE A 171 11.36 10.43 -2.32
C PHE A 171 11.66 11.38 -1.16
N TYR A 172 12.18 10.82 -0.08
CA TYR A 172 12.49 11.58 1.13
C TYR A 172 13.48 12.72 0.87
N GLU A 173 14.60 12.45 0.20
CA GLU A 173 15.63 13.45 -0.09
C GLU A 173 15.22 14.48 -1.16
N SER A 174 14.25 14.13 -2.00
CA SER A 174 13.60 15.08 -2.92
C SER A 174 12.57 15.98 -2.24
N GLY A 175 12.41 15.89 -0.91
CA GLY A 175 11.43 16.67 -0.15
C GLY A 175 9.98 16.18 -0.29
N LYS A 176 9.74 15.07 -1.00
CA LYS A 176 8.40 14.51 -1.17
C LYS A 176 7.92 13.82 0.11
N PRO A 177 6.63 13.93 0.47
CA PRO A 177 6.06 13.19 1.60
C PRO A 177 6.32 11.69 1.45
N SER A 178 6.90 11.10 2.50
CA SER A 178 7.33 9.70 2.53
C SER A 178 6.78 9.03 3.78
N ALA A 179 5.79 8.15 3.59
CA ALA A 179 5.06 7.53 4.68
C ALA A 179 5.35 6.03 4.81
N ALA A 180 5.34 5.53 6.04
CA ALA A 180 5.38 4.10 6.36
C ALA A 180 4.51 3.80 7.58
N VAL A 181 3.77 2.69 7.57
CA VAL A 181 2.89 2.32 8.68
C VAL A 181 3.17 0.91 9.19
N CYS A 182 2.91 0.67 10.48
CA CYS A 182 2.96 -0.66 11.07
C CYS A 182 4.35 -1.31 10.89
N HIS A 183 4.38 -2.55 10.42
CA HIS A 183 5.65 -3.26 10.20
C HIS A 183 6.43 -2.76 8.97
N SER A 184 5.84 -1.97 8.07
CA SER A 184 6.64 -1.41 6.97
C SER A 184 7.74 -0.45 7.44
N VAL A 185 7.61 0.11 8.65
CA VAL A 185 8.65 0.95 9.25
C VAL A 185 9.95 0.19 9.56
N THR A 186 9.95 -1.14 9.44
CA THR A 186 11.17 -1.96 9.53
C THR A 186 12.25 -1.49 8.54
N LEU A 187 11.85 -0.93 7.40
CA LEU A 187 12.78 -0.32 6.44
C LEU A 187 13.58 0.83 7.10
N LEU A 188 12.95 1.61 7.95
CA LEU A 188 13.54 2.78 8.60
C LEU A 188 14.62 2.43 9.64
N LEU A 189 14.65 1.19 10.12
CA LEU A 189 15.70 0.72 11.04
C LEU A 189 17.10 0.76 10.40
N GLU A 190 17.18 0.71 9.08
CA GLU A 190 18.44 0.62 8.34
C GLU A 190 18.54 1.58 7.14
N ALA A 191 17.44 2.22 6.74
CA ALA A 191 17.42 3.13 5.59
C ALA A 191 18.38 4.31 5.79
N LYS A 192 19.22 4.54 4.79
CA LYS A 192 20.25 5.59 4.81
C LYS A 192 20.01 6.61 3.71
N LYS A 193 20.28 7.86 4.05
CA LYS A 193 20.40 8.95 3.12
C LYS A 193 21.67 8.77 2.24
N THR A 194 21.74 9.51 1.15
CA THR A 194 22.91 9.48 0.24
C THR A 194 24.22 9.85 0.94
N ASN A 195 24.17 10.64 2.02
CA ASN A 195 25.34 10.96 2.84
C ASN A 195 25.76 9.85 3.82
N GLY A 196 25.06 8.70 3.82
CA GLY A 196 25.35 7.55 4.68
C GLY A 196 24.72 7.59 6.07
N GLU A 197 24.10 8.70 6.48
CA GLU A 197 23.38 8.78 7.76
C GLU A 197 22.04 8.02 7.69
N LEU A 198 21.64 7.43 8.83
CA LEU A 198 20.30 6.87 8.95
C LEU A 198 19.23 7.94 8.69
N LEU A 199 18.21 7.59 7.91
CA LEU A 199 17.12 8.49 7.55
C LEU A 199 16.40 9.02 8.79
N VAL A 200 16.25 8.18 9.82
CA VAL A 200 15.60 8.53 11.09
C VAL A 200 16.49 9.32 12.06
N LYS A 201 17.74 9.60 11.71
CA LYS A 201 18.63 10.43 12.56
C LYS A 201 18.00 11.79 12.82
N GLY A 202 17.87 12.15 14.09
CA GLY A 202 17.22 13.40 14.52
C GLY A 202 15.70 13.43 14.38
N LYS A 203 15.05 12.30 14.03
CA LYS A 203 13.62 12.22 13.80
C LYS A 203 12.85 11.66 14.97
N THR A 204 11.59 12.10 15.08
CA THR A 204 10.56 11.46 15.90
C THR A 204 9.66 10.64 14.99
N TRP A 205 9.50 9.35 15.29
CA TRP A 205 8.74 8.42 14.45
C TRP A 205 8.08 7.33 15.29
N THR A 206 7.20 6.55 14.66
CA THR A 206 6.46 5.45 15.29
C THR A 206 6.39 4.25 14.35
N GLY A 207 5.94 3.14 14.86
CA GLY A 207 5.69 1.90 14.16
C GLY A 207 5.06 0.88 15.11
N PHE A 208 4.95 -0.37 14.69
CA PHE A 208 4.29 -1.41 15.47
C PHE A 208 4.94 -1.57 16.84
N ALA A 209 4.11 -1.48 17.90
CA ALA A 209 4.60 -1.38 19.28
C ALA A 209 4.72 -2.76 19.93
N ASN A 210 5.60 -2.87 20.94
CA ASN A 210 5.77 -4.11 21.71
C ASN A 210 4.47 -4.59 22.36
N ALA A 211 3.65 -3.66 22.87
CA ALA A 211 2.38 -4.02 23.50
C ALA A 211 1.37 -4.65 22.48
N GLU A 212 1.45 -4.26 21.21
CA GLU A 212 0.65 -4.82 20.12
C GLU A 212 1.18 -6.19 19.69
N GLU A 213 2.53 -6.37 19.68
CA GLU A 213 3.15 -7.68 19.47
C GLU A 213 2.79 -8.65 20.60
N ASP A 214 2.86 -8.20 21.85
CA ASP A 214 2.49 -9.02 23.01
C ASP A 214 1.03 -9.50 22.94
N PHE A 215 0.13 -8.61 22.51
CA PHE A 215 -1.27 -8.97 22.28
C PHE A 215 -1.41 -10.03 21.19
N ALA A 216 -0.77 -9.82 20.04
CA ALA A 216 -0.83 -10.74 18.91
C ALA A 216 -0.20 -12.10 19.23
N ASP A 217 1.01 -12.10 19.81
CA ASP A 217 1.72 -13.31 20.23
C ASP A 217 0.88 -14.13 21.24
N LYS A 218 0.26 -13.45 22.20
CA LYS A 218 -0.62 -14.10 23.19
C LYS A 218 -1.90 -14.67 22.55
N ALA A 219 -2.51 -13.96 21.62
CA ALA A 219 -3.73 -14.42 20.95
C ALA A 219 -3.49 -15.68 20.13
N VAL A 220 -2.30 -15.80 19.54
CA VAL A 220 -1.89 -16.93 18.70
C VAL A 220 -1.20 -18.04 19.52
N GLY A 221 -0.67 -17.72 20.69
CA GLY A 221 0.08 -18.65 21.54
C GLY A 221 1.54 -18.88 21.12
N MET A 222 2.07 -18.04 20.22
CA MET A 222 3.46 -18.12 19.76
C MET A 222 3.97 -16.78 19.28
N LYS A 223 5.29 -16.60 19.21
CA LYS A 223 5.90 -15.40 18.61
C LYS A 223 5.68 -15.40 17.11
N ILE A 224 5.06 -14.31 16.61
CA ILE A 224 4.72 -14.15 15.19
C ILE A 224 5.88 -13.53 14.41
N GLN A 225 6.53 -12.51 14.98
CA GLN A 225 7.56 -11.75 14.28
C GLN A 225 9.00 -12.19 14.67
N PRO A 226 9.95 -12.09 13.74
CA PRO A 226 11.35 -12.50 14.00
C PRO A 226 12.06 -11.56 15.00
N TYR A 227 11.61 -10.33 15.12
CA TYR A 227 12.11 -9.33 16.08
C TYR A 227 11.01 -8.25 16.29
N ARG A 228 11.19 -7.40 17.30
CA ARG A 228 10.29 -6.32 17.63
C ARG A 228 10.85 -4.99 17.13
N ILE A 229 10.08 -4.27 16.32
CA ILE A 229 10.48 -2.99 15.72
C ILE A 229 10.80 -1.96 16.80
N GLU A 230 9.97 -1.85 17.84
CA GLU A 230 10.18 -0.90 18.94
C GLU A 230 11.52 -1.15 19.65
N ASP A 231 11.88 -2.43 19.89
CA ASP A 231 13.16 -2.76 20.53
C ASP A 231 14.35 -2.37 19.66
N GLU A 232 14.28 -2.63 18.35
CA GLU A 232 15.34 -2.25 17.42
C GLU A 232 15.43 -0.74 17.25
N ALA A 233 14.29 -0.05 17.16
CA ALA A 233 14.23 1.40 17.04
C ALA A 233 14.85 2.12 18.25
N LYS A 234 14.61 1.62 19.47
CA LYS A 234 15.18 2.18 20.71
C LYS A 234 16.70 2.03 20.83
N LYS A 235 17.31 1.13 20.03
CA LYS A 235 18.78 0.99 19.95
C LYS A 235 19.44 2.06 19.08
N ILE A 236 18.68 2.74 18.23
CA ILE A 236 19.21 3.74 17.31
C ILE A 236 19.45 5.05 18.03
N ALA A 237 20.71 5.41 18.22
CA ALA A 237 21.09 6.65 18.88
C ALA A 237 20.69 7.89 18.05
N GLY A 238 20.23 8.93 18.74
CA GLY A 238 19.90 10.22 18.12
C GLY A 238 18.60 10.23 17.32
N THR A 239 17.68 9.34 17.63
CA THR A 239 16.29 9.35 17.14
C THR A 239 15.32 9.15 18.31
N THR A 240 14.04 9.44 18.09
CA THR A 240 13.00 9.28 19.11
C THR A 240 11.88 8.40 18.57
N PHE A 241 11.78 7.16 19.06
CA PHE A 241 10.64 6.28 18.77
C PHE A 241 9.55 6.49 19.82
N LYS A 242 8.33 6.77 19.36
CA LYS A 242 7.17 7.01 20.25
C LYS A 242 6.05 6.02 19.94
N VAL A 243 5.33 5.62 20.96
CA VAL A 243 4.15 4.77 20.88
C VAL A 243 2.99 5.40 21.63
N ALA A 244 1.78 5.18 21.16
CA ALA A 244 0.53 5.50 21.84
C ALA A 244 -0.07 4.22 22.46
N ALA A 245 -1.25 4.33 23.05
CA ALA A 245 -1.97 3.17 23.57
C ALA A 245 -2.18 2.12 22.46
N PRO A 246 -2.09 0.82 22.79
CA PRO A 246 -2.24 -0.24 21.80
C PRO A 246 -3.52 -0.10 20.97
N PHE A 247 -3.39 -0.31 19.65
CA PHE A 247 -4.47 -0.25 18.66
C PHE A 247 -5.23 1.08 18.57
N SER A 248 -4.78 2.15 19.27
CA SER A 248 -5.31 3.50 19.03
C SER A 248 -4.70 4.08 17.75
N SER A 249 -5.49 4.82 16.96
CA SER A 249 -4.96 5.52 15.78
C SER A 249 -3.88 6.52 16.19
N TYR A 250 -2.66 6.34 15.70
CA TYR A 250 -1.52 7.20 16.02
C TYR A 250 -0.57 7.33 14.84
N ALA A 251 -0.39 8.55 14.35
CA ALA A 251 0.55 8.88 13.28
C ALA A 251 1.38 10.11 13.66
N ILE A 252 2.63 10.12 13.24
CA ILE A 252 3.60 11.20 13.48
C ILE A 252 4.09 11.71 12.13
N GLN A 253 4.22 13.02 12.03
CA GLN A 253 4.94 13.69 10.95
C GLN A 253 6.14 14.45 11.51
N ASP A 254 7.33 14.20 10.96
CA ASP A 254 8.55 14.93 11.27
C ASP A 254 9.23 15.36 9.95
N GLY A 255 8.98 16.59 9.54
CA GLY A 255 9.32 17.07 8.21
C GLY A 255 8.47 16.38 7.15
N ASN A 256 9.12 15.76 6.17
CA ASN A 256 8.46 14.97 5.13
C ASN A 256 8.41 13.45 5.42
N LEU A 257 8.95 13.01 6.57
CA LEU A 257 8.74 11.65 7.07
C LEU A 257 7.43 11.56 7.84
N ILE A 258 6.59 10.60 7.46
CA ILE A 258 5.31 10.31 8.12
C ILE A 258 5.31 8.84 8.53
N THR A 259 4.93 8.56 9.78
CA THR A 259 4.85 7.18 10.27
C THR A 259 3.56 6.93 11.02
N GLY A 260 2.97 5.75 10.85
CA GLY A 260 1.79 5.27 11.58
C GLY A 260 2.08 4.01 12.38
N GLN A 261 1.47 3.89 13.57
CA GLN A 261 1.83 2.83 14.52
C GLN A 261 1.38 1.44 14.07
N GLN A 262 0.14 1.28 13.62
CA GLN A 262 -0.46 -0.01 13.28
C GLN A 262 -1.70 0.16 12.36
N GLN A 263 -2.50 -0.89 12.15
CA GLN A 263 -3.59 -0.95 11.16
C GLN A 263 -4.63 0.18 11.29
N ASN A 264 -4.89 0.71 12.47
CA ASN A 264 -5.84 1.82 12.66
C ASN A 264 -5.21 3.20 12.40
N SER A 265 -3.92 3.23 12.07
CA SER A 265 -3.16 4.46 11.84
C SER A 265 -2.99 4.82 10.37
N GLY A 266 -3.39 3.90 9.46
CA GLY A 266 -3.18 4.07 8.03
C GLY A 266 -3.88 5.31 7.46
N ALA A 267 -5.15 5.53 7.79
CA ALA A 267 -5.90 6.72 7.37
C ALA A 267 -5.27 8.02 7.91
N ALA A 268 -4.92 8.05 9.22
CA ALA A 268 -4.31 9.23 9.83
C ALA A 268 -2.94 9.58 9.19
N ALA A 269 -2.13 8.58 8.86
CA ALA A 269 -0.87 8.78 8.13
C ALA A 269 -1.12 9.31 6.71
N ALA A 270 -2.15 8.82 6.02
CA ALA A 270 -2.55 9.30 4.71
C ALA A 270 -3.05 10.75 4.74
N GLU A 271 -3.83 11.13 5.75
CA GLU A 271 -4.29 12.51 5.94
C GLU A 271 -3.13 13.49 6.16
N LEU A 272 -2.12 13.09 6.95
CA LEU A 272 -0.89 13.87 7.12
C LEU A 272 -0.12 14.01 5.80
N LEU A 273 -0.08 12.94 4.99
CA LEU A 273 0.56 12.96 3.67
C LEU A 273 -0.17 13.93 2.73
N ILE A 274 -1.50 13.88 2.63
CA ILE A 274 -2.30 14.81 1.84
C ILE A 274 -2.11 16.25 2.30
N LYS A 275 -2.11 16.49 3.62
CA LYS A 275 -1.84 17.81 4.19
C LYS A 275 -0.46 18.34 3.77
N SER A 276 0.53 17.46 3.61
CA SER A 276 1.88 17.83 3.17
C SER A 276 1.94 18.20 1.68
N LEU A 277 1.14 17.53 0.85
CA LEU A 277 1.04 17.81 -0.59
C LEU A 277 0.28 19.11 -0.90
N ASN A 278 -0.58 19.57 0.00
CA ASN A 278 -1.38 20.77 -0.17
C ASN A 278 -0.74 22.04 0.42
N LYS A 279 0.51 21.98 0.86
CA LYS A 279 1.31 23.13 1.33
C LYS A 279 2.06 23.78 0.18
#